data_35467088e714799cd45154706bf575a1
#
_entry.id   35467088e714799cd45154706bf575a1
#
_cell.length_a   1.000
_cell.length_b   1.000
_cell.length_c   1.000
_cell.angle_alpha   90.00
_cell.angle_beta   90.00
_cell.angle_gamma   90.00
#
_symmetry.space_group_name_H-M   'P 1'
#
loop_
_entity.id
_entity.type
_entity.pdbx_description
1 polymer ?
#
loop_
_entity_poly.entity_id
_entity_poly.type
_entity_poly.pdbx_seq_one_letter_code
_entity_poly.pdbx_strand_id
1 'polypeptide(L)'
;MPIVRINHYTIRATDLEASRKFYTEVLGFTVGPRPPFEFPGLWLYNGDDSAYDNAVVHLIGIDLNDPESLKRYLGERDPSTLTNGTGTLDHVAFSASGLAKMRAHLSAKGVPHRERTVPVLGLHQVFLEDPSKVTLELNYPADERV
;
A
#
# COMPACT_ATOMS: atom_id res chain seq x y z
N MET A 1 -1.83 15.25 -15.33
CA MET A 1 -2.34 14.41 -14.23
C MET A 1 -1.35 14.49 -13.09
N PRO A 2 -1.61 15.33 -12.09
CA PRO A 2 -0.59 15.60 -11.10
C PRO A 2 -0.43 14.45 -10.11
N ILE A 3 0.77 13.92 -10.06
CA ILE A 3 1.24 13.14 -8.91
C ILE A 3 1.76 14.16 -7.91
N VAL A 4 1.31 14.09 -6.65
CA VAL A 4 1.59 15.10 -5.64
C VAL A 4 2.85 14.76 -4.85
N ARG A 5 2.91 13.54 -4.31
CA ARG A 5 4.05 13.10 -3.48
C ARG A 5 4.02 11.58 -3.31
N ILE A 6 5.12 11.03 -2.85
CA ILE A 6 5.10 9.68 -2.27
C ILE A 6 4.35 9.77 -0.94
N ASN A 7 3.39 8.87 -0.71
CA ASN A 7 2.63 8.81 0.53
C ASN A 7 3.30 7.87 1.54
N HIS A 8 3.45 6.61 1.18
CA HIS A 8 4.08 5.60 2.03
C HIS A 8 4.64 4.47 1.16
N TYR A 9 5.38 3.58 1.77
CA TYR A 9 5.71 2.29 1.16
C TYR A 9 5.32 1.14 2.10
N THR A 10 5.04 0.00 1.52
CA THR A 10 4.56 -1.18 2.24
C THR A 10 5.50 -2.34 1.99
N ILE A 11 5.88 -3.00 3.07
CA ILE A 11 6.78 -4.15 3.05
C ILE A 11 6.02 -5.38 3.55
N ARG A 12 6.09 -6.47 2.80
CA ARG A 12 5.68 -7.79 3.27
C ARG A 12 6.80 -8.36 4.13
N ALA A 13 6.49 -8.62 5.39
CA ALA A 13 7.45 -9.09 6.37
C ALA A 13 7.10 -10.52 6.78
N THR A 14 8.01 -11.46 6.54
CA THR A 14 7.88 -12.83 7.02
C THR A 14 8.22 -12.94 8.52
N ASP A 15 8.94 -11.96 9.06
CA ASP A 15 9.16 -11.77 10.49
C ASP A 15 8.77 -10.34 10.86
N LEU A 16 7.50 -10.17 11.20
CA LEU A 16 6.93 -8.86 11.52
C LEU A 16 7.61 -8.21 12.73
N GLU A 17 7.95 -9.00 13.75
CA GLU A 17 8.59 -8.49 14.96
C GLU A 17 10.03 -8.01 14.69
N ALA A 18 10.80 -8.72 13.90
CA ALA A 18 12.13 -8.28 13.49
C ALA A 18 12.06 -6.97 12.69
N SER A 19 11.08 -6.85 11.78
CA SER A 19 10.84 -5.63 11.02
C SER A 19 10.42 -4.47 11.93
N ARG A 20 9.53 -4.73 12.89
CA ARG A 20 9.13 -3.74 13.88
C ARG A 20 10.35 -3.21 14.65
N LYS A 21 11.18 -4.11 15.18
CA LYS A 21 12.39 -3.74 15.91
C LYS A 21 13.33 -2.90 15.05
N PHE A 22 13.56 -3.32 13.82
CA PHE A 22 14.44 -2.57 12.91
C PHE A 22 13.95 -1.14 12.71
N TYR A 23 12.69 -0.97 12.32
CA TYR A 23 12.16 0.37 12.05
C TYR A 23 12.04 1.23 13.30
N THR A 24 11.77 0.66 14.46
CA THR A 24 11.66 1.43 15.71
C THR A 24 13.01 1.66 16.38
N GLU A 25 13.81 0.62 16.53
CA GLU A 25 15.06 0.70 17.30
C GLU A 25 16.25 1.20 16.48
N VAL A 26 16.29 0.90 15.18
CA VAL A 26 17.37 1.35 14.31
C VAL A 26 17.04 2.68 13.65
N LEU A 27 15.85 2.82 13.08
CA LEU A 27 15.46 4.02 12.34
C LEU A 27 14.69 5.05 13.17
N GLY A 28 14.23 4.70 14.37
CA GLY A 28 13.57 5.63 15.27
C GLY A 28 12.12 5.93 14.93
N PHE A 29 11.46 5.15 14.08
CA PHE A 29 10.02 5.28 13.86
C PHE A 29 9.23 4.77 15.06
N THR A 30 7.97 5.18 15.16
CA THR A 30 7.06 4.74 16.22
C THR A 30 5.90 3.96 15.62
N VAL A 31 5.46 2.91 16.34
CA VAL A 31 4.21 2.22 16.00
C VAL A 31 3.04 3.11 16.42
N GLY A 32 2.11 3.32 15.50
CA GLY A 32 0.95 4.17 15.76
C GLY A 32 -0.36 3.57 15.21
N PRO A 33 -1.41 4.39 15.16
CA PRO A 33 -2.74 3.94 14.74
C PRO A 33 -2.75 3.26 13.38
N ARG A 34 -3.59 2.24 13.26
CA ARG A 34 -3.79 1.46 12.04
C ARG A 34 -5.27 1.10 11.91
N PRO A 35 -5.87 1.23 10.72
CA PRO A 35 -7.23 0.72 10.53
C PRO A 35 -7.34 -0.76 10.88
N PRO A 36 -8.52 -1.25 11.34
CA PRO A 36 -8.71 -2.63 11.79
C PRO A 36 -8.82 -3.62 10.62
N PHE A 37 -7.73 -3.76 9.86
CA PHE A 37 -7.65 -4.75 8.80
C PHE A 37 -7.60 -6.17 9.36
N GLU A 38 -8.13 -7.13 8.60
CA GLU A 38 -8.20 -8.54 8.99
C GLU A 38 -6.88 -9.31 8.81
N PHE A 39 -5.82 -8.66 8.30
CA PHE A 39 -4.50 -9.24 8.16
C PHE A 39 -3.52 -8.60 9.15
N PRO A 40 -2.48 -9.33 9.61
CA PRO A 40 -1.51 -8.78 10.55
C PRO A 40 -0.66 -7.69 9.93
N GLY A 41 -0.28 -6.71 10.72
CA GLY A 41 0.57 -5.62 10.26
C GLY A 41 0.73 -4.52 11.29
N LEU A 42 1.60 -3.58 10.97
CA LEU A 42 1.89 -2.40 11.76
C LEU A 42 2.04 -1.19 10.86
N TRP A 43 1.58 -0.04 11.32
CA TRP A 43 1.84 1.24 10.67
C TRP A 43 2.82 2.05 11.48
N LEU A 44 3.82 2.60 10.81
CA LEU A 44 4.93 3.30 11.43
C LEU A 44 4.91 4.77 11.04
N TYR A 45 5.21 5.60 12.03
CA TYR A 45 5.14 7.05 11.94
C TYR A 45 6.50 7.66 12.27
N ASN A 46 6.80 8.78 11.65
CA ASN A 46 7.99 9.56 11.96
C ASN A 46 7.57 10.83 12.73
N GLY A 47 7.15 10.62 13.97
CA GLY A 47 6.68 11.69 14.86
C GLY A 47 5.16 11.75 14.94
N ASP A 48 4.54 12.68 14.22
CA ASP A 48 3.09 12.92 14.29
C ASP A 48 2.27 11.72 13.81
N ASP A 49 1.50 11.11 14.71
CA ASP A 49 0.59 9.99 14.45
C ASP A 49 -0.89 10.38 14.53
N SER A 50 -1.19 11.68 14.48
CA SER A 50 -2.55 12.22 14.63
C SER A 50 -3.48 11.88 13.43
N ALA A 51 -2.93 11.46 12.30
CA ALA A 51 -3.69 11.07 11.13
C ALA A 51 -3.06 9.86 10.44
N TYR A 52 -3.88 8.98 9.88
CA TYR A 52 -3.42 7.83 9.09
C TYR A 52 -2.51 8.23 7.93
N ASP A 53 -2.75 9.38 7.31
CA ASP A 53 -1.95 9.89 6.19
C ASP A 53 -0.49 10.21 6.56
N ASN A 54 -0.18 10.29 7.85
CA ASN A 54 1.17 10.52 8.35
C ASN A 54 1.99 9.23 8.50
N ALA A 55 1.37 8.05 8.37
CA ALA A 55 2.09 6.79 8.40
C ALA A 55 3.00 6.67 7.18
N VAL A 56 4.29 6.48 7.39
CA VAL A 56 5.29 6.47 6.32
C VAL A 56 5.69 5.06 5.88
N VAL A 57 5.54 4.06 6.75
CA VAL A 57 5.79 2.65 6.43
C VAL A 57 4.62 1.80 6.90
N HIS A 58 4.12 0.97 6.00
CA HIS A 58 3.12 -0.04 6.33
C HIS A 58 3.79 -1.40 6.29
N LEU A 59 3.83 -2.10 7.41
CA LEU A 59 4.30 -3.48 7.47
C LEU A 59 3.10 -4.42 7.40
N ILE A 60 3.21 -5.42 6.54
CA ILE A 60 2.23 -6.52 6.45
C ILE A 60 2.93 -7.78 6.90
N GLY A 61 2.38 -8.44 7.93
CA GLY A 61 2.86 -9.72 8.40
C GLY A 61 2.46 -10.84 7.45
N ILE A 62 3.44 -11.59 6.97
CA ILE A 62 3.20 -12.77 6.14
C ILE A 62 3.24 -13.98 7.06
N ASP A 63 2.06 -14.56 7.32
CA ASP A 63 1.97 -15.84 8.01
C ASP A 63 1.91 -16.96 6.98
N LEU A 64 3.03 -17.66 6.82
CA LEU A 64 3.14 -18.78 5.88
C LEU A 64 2.25 -19.97 6.30
N ASN A 65 1.77 -20.00 7.55
CA ASN A 65 0.87 -21.04 8.07
C ASN A 65 -0.61 -20.68 7.90
N ASP A 66 -0.94 -19.44 7.53
CA ASP A 66 -2.31 -19.00 7.26
C ASP A 66 -2.40 -18.29 5.89
N PRO A 67 -2.47 -19.08 4.80
CA PRO A 67 -2.58 -18.50 3.45
C PRO A 67 -3.88 -17.71 3.22
N GLU A 68 -4.94 -17.95 4.01
CA GLU A 68 -6.20 -17.24 3.86
C GLU A 68 -6.10 -15.78 4.31
N SER A 69 -5.30 -15.45 5.32
CA SER A 69 -5.07 -14.07 5.73
C SER A 69 -4.43 -13.25 4.60
N LEU A 70 -3.57 -13.91 3.82
CA LEU A 70 -2.91 -13.32 2.68
C LEU A 70 -3.89 -13.01 1.53
N LYS A 71 -4.85 -13.90 1.29
CA LYS A 71 -5.89 -13.69 0.27
C LYS A 71 -6.77 -12.48 0.56
N ARG A 72 -7.05 -12.20 1.83
CA ARG A 72 -7.83 -11.01 2.21
C ARG A 72 -7.14 -9.70 1.82
N TYR A 73 -5.82 -9.70 1.82
CA TYR A 73 -5.04 -8.55 1.36
C TYR A 73 -4.80 -8.57 -0.15
N LEU A 74 -4.37 -9.72 -0.69
CA LEU A 74 -3.98 -9.84 -2.09
C LEU A 74 -5.16 -9.89 -3.07
N GLY A 75 -6.33 -10.37 -2.61
CA GLY A 75 -7.43 -10.68 -3.51
C GLY A 75 -7.05 -11.79 -4.49
N GLU A 76 -7.26 -11.55 -5.76
CA GLU A 76 -6.98 -12.52 -6.85
C GLU A 76 -5.50 -12.59 -7.27
N ARG A 77 -4.61 -11.84 -6.61
CA ARG A 77 -3.18 -11.88 -6.97
C ARG A 77 -2.56 -13.21 -6.57
N ASP A 78 -1.67 -13.73 -7.44
CA ASP A 78 -0.96 -14.98 -7.20
C ASP A 78 0.04 -14.82 -6.05
N PRO A 79 -0.09 -15.61 -4.97
CA PRO A 79 0.85 -15.56 -3.85
C PRO A 79 2.31 -15.84 -4.24
N SER A 80 2.55 -16.60 -5.32
CA SER A 80 3.92 -16.89 -5.78
C SER A 80 4.67 -15.64 -6.24
N THR A 81 3.96 -14.57 -6.60
CA THR A 81 4.56 -13.29 -7.00
C THR A 81 5.06 -12.47 -5.82
N LEU A 82 4.80 -12.88 -4.58
CA LEU A 82 5.22 -12.17 -3.37
C LEU A 82 6.72 -12.08 -3.20
N THR A 83 7.45 -13.01 -3.77
CA THR A 83 8.91 -13.09 -3.67
C THR A 83 9.62 -12.64 -4.95
N ASN A 84 8.86 -12.25 -5.97
CA ASN A 84 9.37 -11.77 -7.25
C ASN A 84 9.16 -10.26 -7.37
N GLY A 85 9.90 -9.62 -8.27
CA GLY A 85 9.85 -8.18 -8.49
C GLY A 85 10.67 -7.44 -7.46
N THR A 86 10.02 -6.64 -6.60
CA THR A 86 10.69 -5.78 -5.62
C THR A 86 11.11 -6.50 -4.33
N GLY A 87 10.96 -7.81 -4.27
CA GLY A 87 11.30 -8.58 -3.07
C GLY A 87 10.35 -8.27 -1.91
N THR A 88 10.88 -7.69 -0.83
CA THR A 88 10.08 -7.35 0.36
C THR A 88 9.29 -6.04 0.22
N LEU A 89 9.57 -5.23 -0.79
CA LEU A 89 8.80 -4.02 -1.06
C LEU A 89 7.48 -4.39 -1.76
N ASP A 90 6.34 -4.11 -1.13
CA ASP A 90 5.03 -4.46 -1.70
C ASP A 90 4.59 -3.47 -2.78
N HIS A 91 4.60 -2.19 -2.47
CA HIS A 91 4.21 -1.13 -3.41
C HIS A 91 4.78 0.22 -2.99
N VAL A 92 4.77 1.15 -3.92
CA VAL A 92 5.02 2.57 -3.66
C VAL A 92 3.71 3.32 -3.87
N ALA A 93 3.30 4.13 -2.91
CA ALA A 93 2.05 4.87 -2.96
C ALA A 93 2.27 6.37 -3.14
N PHE A 94 1.45 6.96 -4.02
CA PHE A 94 1.42 8.40 -4.26
C PHE A 94 0.04 8.96 -3.92
N SER A 95 0.01 10.12 -3.29
CA SER A 95 -1.20 10.93 -3.25
C SER A 95 -1.40 11.56 -4.62
N ALA A 96 -2.62 11.51 -5.15
CA ALA A 96 -2.92 11.96 -6.50
C ALA A 96 -4.25 12.71 -6.55
N SER A 97 -4.48 13.41 -7.65
CA SER A 97 -5.74 14.08 -7.96
C SER A 97 -6.06 13.94 -9.44
N GLY A 98 -7.33 14.15 -9.82
CA GLY A 98 -7.78 14.06 -11.20
C GLY A 98 -8.01 12.62 -11.66
N LEU A 99 -8.70 11.82 -10.87
CA LEU A 99 -8.99 10.40 -11.13
C LEU A 99 -9.59 10.18 -12.54
N ALA A 100 -10.56 10.98 -12.94
CA ALA A 100 -11.19 10.83 -14.25
C ALA A 100 -10.20 10.96 -15.42
N LYS A 101 -9.26 11.91 -15.31
CA LYS A 101 -8.20 12.09 -16.31
C LYS A 101 -7.24 10.91 -16.32
N MET A 102 -6.90 10.38 -15.15
CA MET A 102 -6.02 9.21 -15.04
C MET A 102 -6.68 7.98 -15.66
N ARG A 103 -7.96 7.72 -15.36
CA ARG A 103 -8.70 6.61 -15.98
C ARG A 103 -8.69 6.68 -17.50
N ALA A 104 -8.99 7.86 -18.06
CA ALA A 104 -8.97 8.06 -19.50
C ALA A 104 -7.57 7.84 -20.09
N HIS A 105 -6.52 8.29 -19.40
CA HIS A 105 -5.15 8.12 -19.81
C HIS A 105 -4.71 6.65 -19.79
N LEU A 106 -4.98 5.93 -18.70
CA LEU A 106 -4.65 4.51 -18.60
C LEU A 106 -5.37 3.68 -19.67
N SER A 107 -6.64 3.99 -19.92
CA SER A 107 -7.41 3.36 -20.99
C SER A 107 -6.82 3.63 -22.37
N ALA A 108 -6.51 4.88 -22.67
CA ALA A 108 -5.92 5.28 -23.97
C ALA A 108 -4.55 4.64 -24.22
N LYS A 109 -3.79 4.42 -23.16
CA LYS A 109 -2.47 3.76 -23.22
C LYS A 109 -2.54 2.24 -23.11
N GLY A 110 -3.71 1.67 -22.89
CA GLY A 110 -3.87 0.23 -22.69
C GLY A 110 -3.13 -0.32 -21.47
N VAL A 111 -3.02 0.50 -20.39
CA VAL A 111 -2.32 0.09 -19.17
C VAL A 111 -3.26 -0.68 -18.24
N PRO A 112 -2.97 -1.97 -17.96
CA PRO A 112 -3.75 -2.74 -17.01
C PRO A 112 -3.67 -2.11 -15.62
N HIS A 113 -4.81 -2.03 -14.94
CA HIS A 113 -4.88 -1.52 -13.57
C HIS A 113 -6.08 -2.12 -12.85
N ARG A 114 -6.09 -2.01 -11.54
CA ARG A 114 -7.25 -2.37 -10.70
C ARG A 114 -7.56 -1.22 -9.76
N GLU A 115 -8.78 -1.18 -9.28
CA GLU A 115 -9.25 -0.13 -8.39
C GLU A 115 -9.95 -0.72 -7.17
N ARG A 116 -9.92 0.01 -6.07
CA ARG A 116 -10.76 -0.25 -4.89
C ARG A 116 -11.03 1.04 -4.13
N THR A 117 -12.11 1.05 -3.36
CA THR A 117 -12.39 2.11 -2.39
C THR A 117 -12.07 1.61 -0.98
N VAL A 118 -11.45 2.47 -0.17
CA VAL A 118 -11.18 2.21 1.25
C VAL A 118 -11.93 3.27 2.06
N PRO A 119 -13.21 3.00 2.45
CA PRO A 119 -14.06 4.01 3.08
C PRO A 119 -13.50 4.56 4.38
N VAL A 120 -12.86 3.72 5.19
CA VAL A 120 -12.27 4.12 6.48
C VAL A 120 -11.16 5.15 6.32
N LEU A 121 -10.52 5.21 5.15
CA LEU A 121 -9.47 6.19 4.83
C LEU A 121 -9.99 7.34 3.95
N GLY A 122 -11.22 7.27 3.46
CA GLY A 122 -11.76 8.24 2.50
C GLY A 122 -11.00 8.26 1.18
N LEU A 123 -10.48 7.11 0.74
CA LEU A 123 -9.65 7.00 -0.46
C LEU A 123 -10.26 6.09 -1.52
N HIS A 124 -10.02 6.46 -2.76
CA HIS A 124 -10.15 5.58 -3.92
C HIS A 124 -8.75 5.30 -4.48
N GLN A 125 -8.41 4.04 -4.61
CA GLN A 125 -7.07 3.58 -4.97
C GLN A 125 -7.03 3.01 -6.37
N VAL A 126 -6.02 3.40 -7.14
CA VAL A 126 -5.70 2.82 -8.44
C VAL A 126 -4.34 2.14 -8.33
N PHE A 127 -4.30 0.84 -8.64
CA PHE A 127 -3.08 0.03 -8.61
C PHE A 127 -2.67 -0.34 -10.02
N LEU A 128 -1.40 -0.14 -10.32
CA LEU A 128 -0.80 -0.52 -11.60
C LEU A 128 0.65 -0.97 -11.36
N GLU A 129 1.20 -1.67 -12.34
CA GLU A 129 2.60 -2.09 -12.28
C GLU A 129 3.44 -1.31 -13.30
N ASP A 130 4.66 -1.00 -12.91
CA ASP A 130 5.65 -0.50 -13.85
C ASP A 130 6.25 -1.66 -14.69
N PRO A 131 7.07 -1.38 -15.71
CA PRO A 131 7.70 -2.43 -16.51
C PRO A 131 8.60 -3.39 -15.72
N SER A 132 9.09 -2.99 -14.55
CA SER A 132 9.92 -3.82 -13.66
C SER A 132 9.11 -4.61 -12.64
N LYS A 133 7.77 -4.61 -12.77
CA LYS A 133 6.85 -5.28 -11.84
C LYS A 133 6.79 -4.62 -10.45
N VAL A 134 7.15 -3.35 -10.36
CA VAL A 134 6.93 -2.56 -9.16
C VAL A 134 5.46 -2.16 -9.10
N THR A 135 4.77 -2.52 -8.04
CA THR A 135 3.39 -2.10 -7.82
C THR A 135 3.35 -0.65 -7.37
N LEU A 136 2.59 0.17 -8.09
CA LEU A 136 2.29 1.55 -7.74
C LEU A 136 0.85 1.65 -7.25
N GLU A 137 0.65 2.43 -6.21
CA GLU A 137 -0.66 2.75 -5.66
C GLU A 137 -0.89 4.26 -5.78
N LEU A 138 -1.95 4.65 -6.47
CA LEU A 138 -2.34 6.05 -6.58
C LEU A 138 -3.57 6.27 -5.70
N ASN A 139 -3.46 7.14 -4.71
CA ASN A 139 -4.51 7.42 -3.74
C ASN A 139 -5.21 8.72 -4.09
N TYR A 140 -6.47 8.63 -4.46
CA TYR A 140 -7.36 9.76 -4.76
C TYR A 140 -8.36 9.95 -3.62
N PRO A 141 -8.83 11.18 -3.37
CA PRO A 141 -9.99 11.38 -2.51
C PRO A 141 -11.17 10.53 -2.99
N ALA A 142 -11.90 9.90 -2.05
CA ALA A 142 -12.97 8.97 -2.41
C ALA A 142 -14.14 9.63 -3.18
N ASP A 143 -14.32 10.94 -3.00
CA ASP A 143 -15.33 11.73 -3.69
C ASP A 143 -15.00 12.00 -5.17
N GLU A 144 -13.76 11.85 -5.58
CA GLU A 144 -13.36 11.97 -7.00
C GLU A 144 -13.78 10.78 -7.87
N ARG A 145 -14.25 9.67 -7.27
CA ARG A 145 -14.57 8.45 -8.02
C ARG A 145 -15.84 8.54 -8.86
N VAL A 146 -16.64 9.55 -8.67
CA VAL A 146 -17.91 9.80 -9.39
C VAL A 146 -17.68 10.44 -10.74
#